data_c1f12b8fdf03063801a8946c477f109a
#
_entry.id   c1f12b8fdf03063801a8946c477f109a
#
_cell.length_a   1.000
_cell.length_b   1.000
_cell.length_c   1.000
_cell.angle_alpha   90.00
_cell.angle_beta   90.00
_cell.angle_gamma   90.00
#
_symmetry.space_group_name_H-M   'P 1'
#
loop_
_entity.id
_entity.type
_entity.pdbx_description
1 polymer ?
#
loop_
_entity_poly.entity_id
_entity_poly.type
_entity_poly.pdbx_seq_one_letter_code
_entity_poly.pdbx_strand_id
1 'polypeptide(L)'
;MGNLATHALRAVLAAALAGSLFVQAVMVPLVWNDMAGADPDVLDLRAPLLIIIVLQIGAAQVVMVCLWRLVTMVRRGTVFSPGSFRYVDIIIGAIATASALMFALGVVLAPGESVAPGIVLLIGGAATVIAGIALVVVVMRSLLVQAVEREAEASHLRAELDEVI
;
A
#
# COMPACT_ATOMS: atom_id res chain seq x y z
N MET A 1 26.93 3.48 -6.22
CA MET A 1 26.11 3.79 -5.04
C MET A 1 24.81 2.99 -4.96
N GLY A 2 24.28 2.37 -6.02
CA GLY A 2 22.97 1.69 -6.02
C GLY A 2 22.87 0.36 -5.25
N ASN A 3 23.93 -0.41 -5.12
CA ASN A 3 23.83 -1.76 -4.56
C ASN A 3 23.55 -1.80 -3.05
N LEU A 4 24.15 -0.91 -2.27
CA LEU A 4 23.96 -0.84 -0.81
C LEU A 4 22.53 -0.41 -0.46
N ALA A 5 22.01 0.65 -1.10
CA ALA A 5 20.63 1.13 -0.89
C ALA A 5 19.61 0.06 -1.26
N THR A 6 19.83 -0.68 -2.33
CA THR A 6 18.91 -1.75 -2.75
C THR A 6 18.93 -2.94 -1.80
N HIS A 7 20.08 -3.32 -1.25
CA HIS A 7 20.16 -4.38 -0.24
C HIS A 7 19.54 -3.95 1.08
N ALA A 8 19.79 -2.71 1.52
CA ALA A 8 19.17 -2.14 2.70
C ALA A 8 17.64 -2.10 2.59
N LEU A 9 17.11 -1.62 1.44
CA LEU A 9 15.66 -1.60 1.20
C LEU A 9 15.05 -3.01 1.24
N ARG A 10 15.72 -3.99 0.64
CA ARG A 10 15.25 -5.39 0.67
C ARG A 10 15.27 -5.97 2.09
N ALA A 11 16.30 -5.69 2.87
CA ALA A 11 16.37 -6.14 4.25
C ALA A 11 15.23 -5.55 5.10
N VAL A 12 14.96 -4.25 4.92
CA VAL A 12 13.83 -3.58 5.60
C VAL A 12 12.50 -4.17 5.17
N LEU A 13 12.28 -4.39 3.86
CA LEU A 13 11.03 -4.99 3.36
C LEU A 13 10.86 -6.43 3.88
N ALA A 14 11.93 -7.24 3.94
CA ALA A 14 11.87 -8.59 4.47
C ALA A 14 11.54 -8.59 5.96
N ALA A 15 12.18 -7.72 6.75
CA ALA A 15 11.90 -7.57 8.17
C ALA A 15 10.45 -7.09 8.42
N ALA A 16 9.97 -6.13 7.64
CA ALA A 16 8.60 -5.64 7.74
C ALA A 16 7.57 -6.71 7.36
N LEU A 17 7.81 -7.50 6.32
CA LEU A 17 6.96 -8.64 5.95
C LEU A 17 6.94 -9.72 7.04
N ALA A 18 8.10 -10.10 7.55
CA ALA A 18 8.18 -11.09 8.63
C ALA A 18 7.48 -10.59 9.90
N GLY A 19 7.70 -9.33 10.29
CA GLY A 19 7.04 -8.70 11.43
C GLY A 19 5.52 -8.62 11.27
N SER A 20 5.03 -8.24 10.09
CA SER A 20 3.59 -8.16 9.83
C SER A 20 2.91 -9.54 9.84
N LEU A 21 3.57 -10.58 9.31
CA LEU A 21 3.10 -11.96 9.40
C LEU A 21 3.08 -12.46 10.85
N PHE A 22 4.10 -12.13 11.63
CA PHE A 22 4.15 -12.46 13.07
C PHE A 22 2.98 -11.81 13.82
N VAL A 23 2.70 -10.53 13.56
CA VAL A 23 1.57 -9.82 14.17
C VAL A 23 0.25 -10.51 13.81
N GLN A 24 0.04 -10.88 12.54
CA GLN A 24 -1.18 -11.57 12.12
C GLN A 24 -1.31 -12.98 12.75
N ALA A 25 -0.21 -13.74 12.81
CA ALA A 25 -0.26 -15.12 13.26
C ALA A 25 -0.31 -15.26 14.80
N VAL A 26 0.27 -14.32 15.54
CA VAL A 26 0.42 -14.41 17.00
C VAL A 26 -0.43 -13.36 17.71
N MET A 27 -0.30 -12.07 17.33
CA MET A 27 -0.98 -11.00 18.06
C MET A 27 -2.49 -10.99 17.84
N VAL A 28 -2.96 -11.24 16.61
CA VAL A 28 -4.39 -11.25 16.32
C VAL A 28 -5.15 -12.32 17.10
N PRO A 29 -4.71 -13.60 17.13
CA PRO A 29 -5.33 -14.62 17.99
C PRO A 29 -5.25 -14.30 19.48
N LEU A 30 -4.14 -13.71 19.94
CA LEU A 30 -3.97 -13.32 21.33
C LEU A 30 -4.99 -12.27 21.74
N VAL A 31 -5.10 -11.18 20.97
CA VAL A 31 -6.09 -10.11 21.19
C VAL A 31 -7.51 -10.67 21.10
N TRP A 32 -7.76 -11.59 20.18
CA TRP A 32 -9.04 -12.29 20.09
C TRP A 32 -9.40 -13.00 21.40
N ASN A 33 -8.47 -13.69 22.02
CA ASN A 33 -8.70 -14.40 23.29
C ASN A 33 -8.82 -13.45 24.48
N ASP A 34 -7.99 -12.39 24.52
CA ASP A 34 -8.04 -11.40 25.61
C ASP A 34 -9.38 -10.66 25.65
N MET A 35 -9.94 -10.36 24.48
CA MET A 35 -11.27 -9.72 24.39
C MET A 35 -12.44 -10.66 24.70
N ALA A 36 -12.22 -11.96 24.90
CA ALA A 36 -13.29 -12.93 25.16
C ALA A 36 -14.00 -12.72 26.51
N GLY A 37 -13.36 -12.03 27.45
CA GLY A 37 -13.93 -11.67 28.75
C GLY A 37 -14.40 -10.20 28.88
N ALA A 38 -14.48 -9.48 27.78
CA ALA A 38 -14.88 -8.06 27.77
C ALA A 38 -16.41 -7.89 27.84
N ASP A 39 -16.85 -6.66 28.11
CA ASP A 39 -18.26 -6.29 28.12
C ASP A 39 -18.96 -6.61 26.78
N PRO A 40 -20.29 -6.89 26.79
CA PRO A 40 -21.06 -7.24 25.58
C PRO A 40 -20.88 -6.27 24.42
N ASP A 41 -20.86 -4.96 24.70
CA ASP A 41 -20.69 -3.90 23.70
C ASP A 41 -19.34 -3.97 22.98
N VAL A 42 -18.30 -4.42 23.68
CA VAL A 42 -16.95 -4.62 23.13
C VAL A 42 -16.88 -5.91 22.31
N LEU A 43 -17.64 -6.94 22.73
CA LEU A 43 -17.72 -8.21 22.02
C LEU A 43 -18.29 -8.06 20.61
N ASP A 44 -19.31 -7.22 20.43
CA ASP A 44 -19.92 -6.96 19.13
C ASP A 44 -18.97 -6.22 18.16
N LEU A 45 -18.12 -5.35 18.70
CA LEU A 45 -17.12 -4.62 17.92
C LEU A 45 -15.85 -5.44 17.62
N ARG A 46 -15.61 -6.51 18.37
CA ARG A 46 -14.39 -7.35 18.28
C ARG A 46 -14.15 -7.91 16.88
N ALA A 47 -15.16 -8.53 16.28
CA ALA A 47 -15.04 -9.16 14.98
C ALA A 47 -14.77 -8.15 13.85
N PRO A 48 -15.56 -7.08 13.68
CA PRO A 48 -15.29 -6.10 12.63
C PRO A 48 -13.94 -5.39 12.81
N LEU A 49 -13.55 -5.06 14.04
CA LEU A 49 -12.25 -4.45 14.34
C LEU A 49 -11.08 -5.33 13.88
N LEU A 50 -11.06 -6.58 14.32
CA LEU A 50 -9.96 -7.50 13.98
C LEU A 50 -9.92 -7.82 12.48
N ILE A 51 -11.07 -7.95 11.82
CA ILE A 51 -11.13 -8.16 10.37
C ILE A 51 -10.52 -6.96 9.65
N ILE A 52 -10.91 -5.74 10.00
CA ILE A 52 -10.37 -4.52 9.39
C ILE A 52 -8.85 -4.43 9.62
N ILE A 53 -8.36 -4.71 10.82
CA ILE A 53 -6.93 -4.69 11.13
C ILE A 53 -6.16 -5.73 10.28
N VAL A 54 -6.66 -6.95 10.17
CA VAL A 54 -6.02 -8.00 9.37
C VAL A 54 -5.98 -7.62 7.89
N LEU A 55 -7.08 -7.08 7.36
CA LEU A 55 -7.14 -6.60 5.97
C LEU A 55 -6.21 -5.41 5.73
N GLN A 56 -6.10 -4.50 6.70
CA GLN A 56 -5.18 -3.35 6.65
C GLN A 56 -3.71 -3.81 6.57
N ILE A 57 -3.34 -4.78 7.42
CA ILE A 57 -1.99 -5.38 7.37
C ILE A 57 -1.79 -6.11 6.03
N GLY A 58 -2.80 -6.82 5.53
CA GLY A 58 -2.77 -7.48 4.23
C GLY A 58 -2.55 -6.50 3.07
N ALA A 59 -3.23 -5.36 3.06
CA ALA A 59 -3.00 -4.31 2.07
C ALA A 59 -1.55 -3.79 2.10
N ALA A 60 -1.00 -3.57 3.29
CA ALA A 60 0.40 -3.18 3.44
C ALA A 60 1.38 -4.28 2.95
N GLN A 61 1.10 -5.55 3.20
CA GLN A 61 1.89 -6.68 2.69
C GLN A 61 1.89 -6.73 1.16
N VAL A 62 0.73 -6.50 0.52
CA VAL A 62 0.63 -6.42 -0.95
C VAL A 62 1.55 -5.32 -1.49
N VAL A 63 1.52 -4.12 -0.89
CA VAL A 63 2.41 -3.02 -1.28
C VAL A 63 3.88 -3.42 -1.13
N MET A 64 4.26 -4.02 0.00
CA MET A 64 5.65 -4.46 0.24
C MET A 64 6.13 -5.51 -0.77
N VAL A 65 5.28 -6.48 -1.12
CA VAL A 65 5.60 -7.49 -2.15
C VAL A 65 5.74 -6.85 -3.53
N CYS A 66 4.85 -5.92 -3.91
CA CYS A 66 4.95 -5.20 -5.16
C CYS A 66 6.23 -4.36 -5.24
N LEU A 67 6.59 -3.65 -4.16
CA LEU A 67 7.84 -2.91 -4.06
C LEU A 67 9.07 -3.83 -4.19
N TRP A 68 9.05 -4.99 -3.54
CA TRP A 68 10.12 -5.99 -3.69
C TRP A 68 10.29 -6.42 -5.15
N ARG A 69 9.19 -6.67 -5.84
CA ARG A 69 9.20 -7.03 -7.27
C ARG A 69 9.74 -5.90 -8.14
N LEU A 70 9.27 -4.66 -7.92
CA LEU A 70 9.76 -3.49 -8.66
C LEU A 70 11.25 -3.26 -8.45
N VAL A 71 11.75 -3.33 -7.21
CA VAL A 71 13.20 -3.24 -6.91
C VAL A 71 14.00 -4.34 -7.63
N THR A 72 13.43 -5.53 -7.78
CA THR A 72 14.06 -6.62 -8.53
C THR A 72 14.13 -6.32 -10.03
N MET A 73 13.07 -5.73 -10.60
CA MET A 73 13.00 -5.34 -12.01
C MET A 73 13.96 -4.18 -12.33
N VAL A 74 14.10 -3.20 -11.42
CA VAL A 74 15.09 -2.11 -11.52
C VAL A 74 16.49 -2.69 -11.69
N ARG A 75 16.88 -3.67 -10.89
CA ARG A 75 18.20 -4.32 -10.97
C ARG A 75 18.43 -5.08 -12.26
N ARG A 76 17.39 -5.55 -12.91
CA ARG A 76 17.46 -6.29 -14.18
C ARG A 76 17.38 -5.38 -15.40
N GLY A 77 17.24 -4.06 -15.22
CA GLY A 77 17.12 -3.10 -16.32
C GLY A 77 15.77 -3.18 -17.06
N THR A 78 14.77 -3.90 -16.52
CA THR A 78 13.48 -4.14 -17.17
C THR A 78 12.35 -3.26 -16.62
N VAL A 79 12.69 -2.12 -16.00
CA VAL A 79 11.70 -1.23 -15.34
C VAL A 79 10.73 -0.58 -16.33
N PHE A 80 11.16 -0.34 -17.56
CA PHE A 80 10.34 0.27 -18.62
C PHE A 80 9.49 -0.76 -19.39
N SER A 81 9.39 -2.00 -18.89
CA SER A 81 8.52 -3.00 -19.51
C SER A 81 7.05 -2.80 -19.08
N PRO A 82 6.07 -3.16 -19.93
CA PRO A 82 4.65 -3.08 -19.61
C PRO A 82 4.27 -3.79 -18.29
N GLY A 83 5.08 -4.76 -17.87
CA GLY A 83 4.89 -5.48 -16.62
C GLY A 83 5.08 -4.65 -15.35
N SER A 84 5.89 -3.58 -15.39
CA SER A 84 6.14 -2.70 -14.24
C SER A 84 4.90 -1.90 -13.87
N PHE A 85 4.16 -1.41 -14.86
CA PHE A 85 2.96 -0.61 -14.67
C PHE A 85 1.88 -1.38 -13.90
N ARG A 86 1.77 -2.70 -14.14
CA ARG A 86 0.83 -3.56 -13.41
C ARG A 86 1.10 -3.58 -11.90
N TYR A 87 2.37 -3.61 -11.48
CA TYR A 87 2.70 -3.56 -10.04
C TYR A 87 2.38 -2.20 -9.43
N VAL A 88 2.55 -1.11 -10.17
CA VAL A 88 2.14 0.23 -9.72
C VAL A 88 0.63 0.31 -9.58
N ASP A 89 -0.15 -0.25 -10.50
CA ASP A 89 -1.61 -0.32 -10.42
C ASP A 89 -2.09 -1.11 -9.19
N ILE A 90 -1.42 -2.23 -8.88
CA ILE A 90 -1.71 -3.03 -7.67
C ILE A 90 -1.41 -2.21 -6.41
N ILE A 91 -0.30 -1.46 -6.38
CA ILE A 91 0.05 -0.59 -5.26
C ILE A 91 -1.03 0.49 -5.06
N ILE A 92 -1.47 1.15 -6.12
CA ILE A 92 -2.55 2.14 -6.07
C ILE A 92 -3.82 1.52 -5.50
N GLY A 93 -4.23 0.35 -6.00
CA GLY A 93 -5.38 -0.38 -5.51
C GLY A 93 -5.27 -0.76 -4.03
N ALA A 94 -4.09 -1.23 -3.60
CA ALA A 94 -3.84 -1.59 -2.21
C ALA A 94 -3.90 -0.37 -1.26
N ILE A 95 -3.32 0.77 -1.67
CA ILE A 95 -3.38 2.01 -0.87
C ILE A 95 -4.81 2.56 -0.81
N ALA A 96 -5.55 2.53 -1.92
CA ALA A 96 -6.95 2.93 -1.96
C ALA A 96 -7.82 2.04 -1.06
N THR A 97 -7.59 0.73 -1.08
CA THR A 97 -8.25 -0.24 -0.19
C THR A 97 -7.91 0.04 1.28
N ALA A 98 -6.64 0.34 1.59
CA ALA A 98 -6.22 0.70 2.94
C ALA A 98 -6.92 1.98 3.43
N SER A 99 -7.07 2.99 2.58
CA SER A 99 -7.83 4.20 2.90
C SER A 99 -9.30 3.90 3.19
N ALA A 100 -9.95 3.09 2.35
CA ALA A 100 -11.35 2.70 2.53
C ALA A 100 -11.55 1.89 3.84
N LEU A 101 -10.65 0.96 4.15
CA LEU A 101 -10.66 0.19 5.39
C LEU A 101 -10.47 1.10 6.62
N MET A 102 -9.59 2.09 6.54
CA MET A 102 -9.37 3.05 7.62
C MET A 102 -10.62 3.93 7.83
N PHE A 103 -11.28 4.34 6.75
CA PHE A 103 -12.55 5.05 6.83
C PHE A 103 -13.65 4.17 7.44
N ALA A 104 -13.75 2.91 7.00
CA ALA A 104 -14.70 1.93 7.55
C ALA A 104 -14.46 1.71 9.06
N LEU A 105 -13.20 1.68 9.50
CA LEU A 105 -12.86 1.62 10.92
C LEU A 105 -13.43 2.82 11.69
N GLY A 106 -13.28 4.02 11.16
CA GLY A 106 -13.86 5.23 11.74
C GLY A 106 -15.38 5.15 11.85
N VAL A 107 -16.06 4.64 10.82
CA VAL A 107 -17.52 4.45 10.79
C VAL A 107 -17.97 3.41 11.83
N VAL A 108 -17.24 2.31 11.97
CA VAL A 108 -17.55 1.26 12.97
C VAL A 108 -17.38 1.77 14.40
N LEU A 109 -16.42 2.65 14.64
CA LEU A 109 -16.14 3.23 15.96
C LEU A 109 -16.98 4.47 16.28
N ALA A 110 -17.63 5.07 15.27
CA ALA A 110 -18.42 6.29 15.45
C ALA A 110 -19.67 6.12 16.32
N PRO A 111 -20.46 5.01 16.22
CA PRO A 111 -21.61 4.78 17.07
C PRO A 111 -21.16 4.30 18.45
N GLY A 112 -21.64 4.99 19.52
CA GLY A 112 -21.40 4.60 20.90
C GLY A 112 -20.47 5.55 21.67
N GLU A 113 -20.43 5.38 22.98
CA GLU A 113 -19.61 6.19 23.89
C GLU A 113 -18.24 5.53 24.21
N SER A 114 -17.95 4.39 23.58
CA SER A 114 -16.75 3.59 23.85
C SER A 114 -15.45 4.25 23.37
N VAL A 115 -15.54 5.18 22.41
CA VAL A 115 -14.37 5.88 21.85
C VAL A 115 -14.61 7.38 21.79
N ALA A 116 -13.64 8.16 22.26
CA ALA A 116 -13.74 9.62 22.23
C ALA A 116 -13.89 10.14 20.78
N PRO A 117 -14.80 11.13 20.53
CA PRO A 117 -15.03 11.66 19.18
C PRO A 117 -13.77 12.16 18.45
N GLY A 118 -12.78 12.64 19.20
CA GLY A 118 -11.50 13.06 18.67
C GLY A 118 -10.70 11.93 18.03
N ILE A 119 -10.81 10.70 18.53
CA ILE A 119 -10.13 9.52 17.96
C ILE A 119 -10.76 9.16 16.61
N VAL A 120 -12.09 9.20 16.50
CA VAL A 120 -12.80 8.95 15.24
C VAL A 120 -12.38 9.98 14.18
N LEU A 121 -12.25 11.25 14.57
CA LEU A 121 -11.80 12.32 13.69
C LEU A 121 -10.35 12.10 13.23
N LEU A 122 -9.45 11.65 14.12
CA LEU A 122 -8.07 11.31 13.77
C LEU A 122 -8.01 10.14 12.78
N ILE A 123 -8.82 9.12 12.95
CA ILE A 123 -8.93 7.99 12.02
C ILE A 123 -9.42 8.47 10.65
N GLY A 124 -10.43 9.33 10.59
CA GLY A 124 -10.92 9.93 9.35
C GLY A 124 -9.86 10.80 8.66
N GLY A 125 -9.11 11.58 9.44
CA GLY A 125 -7.97 12.35 8.95
C GLY A 125 -6.87 11.46 8.36
N ALA A 126 -6.51 10.40 9.06
CA ALA A 126 -5.54 9.41 8.57
C ALA A 126 -6.01 8.73 7.27
N ALA A 127 -7.28 8.35 7.19
CA ALA A 127 -7.86 7.80 5.96
C ALA A 127 -7.75 8.77 4.78
N THR A 128 -8.02 10.05 5.01
CA THR A 128 -7.89 11.11 3.99
C THR A 128 -6.45 11.29 3.53
N VAL A 129 -5.47 11.25 4.43
CA VAL A 129 -4.04 11.32 4.08
C VAL A 129 -3.64 10.12 3.23
N ILE A 130 -4.06 8.91 3.59
CA ILE A 130 -3.79 7.69 2.81
C ILE A 130 -4.41 7.80 1.41
N ALA A 131 -5.64 8.32 1.28
CA ALA A 131 -6.27 8.58 -0.01
C ALA A 131 -5.46 9.60 -0.84
N GLY A 132 -4.97 10.67 -0.21
CA GLY A 132 -4.08 11.63 -0.84
C GLY A 132 -2.80 11.01 -1.39
N ILE A 133 -2.19 10.09 -0.64
CA ILE A 133 -1.01 9.33 -1.11
C ILE A 133 -1.36 8.49 -2.35
N ALA A 134 -2.50 7.79 -2.35
CA ALA A 134 -2.96 7.04 -3.52
C ALA A 134 -3.09 7.93 -4.76
N LEU A 135 -3.70 9.12 -4.62
CA LEU A 135 -3.85 10.08 -5.71
C LEU A 135 -2.50 10.58 -6.23
N VAL A 136 -1.55 10.88 -5.34
CA VAL A 136 -0.19 11.27 -5.75
C VAL A 136 0.47 10.16 -6.58
N VAL A 137 0.34 8.90 -6.17
CA VAL A 137 0.90 7.77 -6.93
C VAL A 137 0.23 7.64 -8.31
N VAL A 138 -1.09 7.86 -8.41
CA VAL A 138 -1.82 7.88 -9.69
C VAL A 138 -1.27 8.96 -10.61
N VAL A 139 -1.09 10.19 -10.09
CA VAL A 139 -0.54 11.30 -10.87
C VAL A 139 0.89 11.01 -11.33
N MET A 140 1.75 10.50 -10.43
CA MET A 140 3.12 10.11 -10.78
C MET A 140 3.15 9.03 -11.87
N ARG A 141 2.25 8.04 -11.79
CA ARG A 141 2.11 7.01 -12.82
C ARG A 141 1.71 7.61 -14.16
N SER A 142 0.75 8.53 -14.20
CA SER A 142 0.31 9.16 -15.45
C SER A 142 1.41 10.00 -16.09
N LEU A 143 2.19 10.72 -15.29
CA LEU A 143 3.35 11.49 -15.78
C LEU A 143 4.44 10.56 -16.33
N LEU A 144 4.69 9.41 -15.68
CA LEU A 144 5.67 8.45 -16.16
C LEU A 144 5.26 7.84 -17.50
N VAL A 145 3.98 7.48 -17.68
CA VAL A 145 3.46 6.98 -18.96
C VAL A 145 3.67 8.00 -20.06
N GLN A 146 3.30 9.26 -19.82
CA GLN A 146 3.50 10.35 -20.81
C GLN A 146 4.97 10.59 -21.15
N ALA A 147 5.88 10.46 -20.16
CA ALA A 147 7.31 10.62 -20.39
C ALA A 147 7.85 9.49 -21.29
N VAL A 148 7.45 8.26 -21.05
CA VAL A 148 7.86 7.09 -21.86
C VAL A 148 7.33 7.18 -23.29
N GLU A 149 6.09 7.61 -23.47
CA GLU A 149 5.49 7.81 -24.81
C GLU A 149 6.24 8.89 -25.61
N ARG A 150 6.56 10.01 -24.98
CA ARG A 150 7.33 11.09 -25.63
C ARG A 150 8.75 10.65 -26.00
N GLU A 151 9.39 9.85 -25.18
CA GLU A 151 10.72 9.34 -25.47
C GLU A 151 10.71 8.32 -26.63
N ALA A 152 9.67 7.49 -26.71
CA ALA A 152 9.46 6.58 -27.84
C ALA A 152 9.23 7.36 -29.15
N GLU A 153 8.42 8.40 -29.14
CA GLU A 153 8.14 9.26 -30.28
C GLU A 153 9.42 10.00 -30.73
N ALA A 154 10.18 10.57 -29.79
CA ALA A 154 11.45 11.24 -30.10
C ALA A 154 12.48 10.27 -30.70
N SER A 155 12.54 9.01 -30.24
CA SER A 155 13.43 8.00 -30.79
C SER A 155 13.03 7.58 -32.21
N HIS A 156 11.73 7.51 -32.48
CA HIS A 156 11.21 7.20 -33.82
C HIS A 156 11.55 8.31 -34.81
N LEU A 157 11.31 9.56 -34.45
CA LEU A 157 11.66 10.71 -35.31
C LEU A 157 13.17 10.82 -35.59
N ARG A 158 14.02 10.46 -34.61
CA ARG A 158 15.48 10.40 -34.83
C ARG A 158 15.86 9.31 -35.83
N ALA A 159 15.25 8.13 -35.73
CA ALA A 159 15.51 7.04 -36.67
C ALA A 159 15.08 7.40 -38.10
N GLU A 160 13.94 8.09 -38.28
CA GLU A 160 13.50 8.61 -39.59
C GLU A 160 14.47 9.65 -40.17
N LEU A 161 15.03 10.51 -39.32
CA LEU A 161 16.01 11.51 -39.76
C LEU A 161 17.34 10.87 -40.17
N ASP A 162 17.79 9.86 -39.48
CA ASP A 162 19.03 9.12 -39.80
C ASP A 162 18.89 8.29 -41.11
N GLU A 163 17.67 7.94 -41.52
CA GLU A 163 17.42 7.21 -42.78
C GLU A 163 17.41 8.15 -44.02
N VAL A 164 17.26 9.44 -43.81
CA VAL A 164 17.17 10.48 -44.90
C VAL A 164 18.53 11.12 -45.18
N ILE A 165 19.52 10.93 -44.32
CA ILE A 165 20.89 11.47 -44.48
C ILE A 165 21.83 10.36 -44.99
#